data_8efd6ffe7b8da624e0e2c97f9f7ae55d
#
_entry.id   8efd6ffe7b8da624e0e2c97f9f7ae55d
#
_cell.length_a   1.000
_cell.length_b   1.000
_cell.length_c   1.000
_cell.angle_alpha   90.00
_cell.angle_beta   90.00
_cell.angle_gamma   90.00
#
_symmetry.space_group_name_H-M   'P 1'
#
loop_
_entity.id
_entity.type
_entity.pdbx_description
1 polymer ?
#
loop_
_entity_poly.entity_id
_entity_poly.type
_entity_poly.pdbx_seq_one_letter_code
_entity_poly.pdbx_strand_id
1 'polypeptide(L)'
;GTDTLRRIYSEVLLVLLAVGFCACIIQELGYNAFLEYMQMPECDVMQWLVTVWFAMVVLLIFLCTIPVYLQHKKYKKAIHGAPQGKSSFLNHIFVTTQISVSVLLLFLVWNGGRQLRYVSHDGLGFNAHKVYTIKTTDAKDQVLVSSTEFAHEVASIVAVDTCIVQAPFYDVTSNTVTPFEGFDKNMWTLQLTPAAMRLFEIKPNLWKDVDGEFEMKRGQILLATNTAKYFGITPENPFLPNGLEAVGILDICTINMHQDPYLVAYSHYHNYWDTNVAYFCFHPGKEKEGIAAVEDLLRRRDMNVDAGLVRVVNFGDMISDTYEKEQNYLWLYSILSVVGFGIAFFGLLTLVSADLQRQRRSLAIRRIFGATYSICLGKTLRTYLLITFIGSAMGLCIGYIMMTMWLETYSEQITLGVMPALCIIVLIVSVVSILVAYKVKMCFKEPPASVIAG
;
A
#
# COMPACT_ATOMS: atom_id res chain seq x y z
N GLY A 1 -47.99 -16.46 10.25
CA GLY A 1 -46.75 -17.24 10.19
C GLY A 1 -46.13 -17.32 8.80
N THR A 2 -46.83 -17.82 7.81
CA THR A 2 -46.34 -17.93 6.41
C THR A 2 -46.29 -16.58 5.71
N ASP A 3 -47.26 -15.70 5.96
CA ASP A 3 -47.34 -14.37 5.36
C ASP A 3 -46.22 -13.43 5.85
N THR A 4 -45.88 -13.51 7.12
CA THR A 4 -44.78 -12.74 7.70
C THR A 4 -43.42 -13.17 7.11
N LEU A 5 -43.21 -14.48 6.92
CA LEU A 5 -42.04 -15.03 6.27
C LEU A 5 -41.95 -14.57 4.80
N ARG A 6 -43.06 -14.70 4.06
CA ARG A 6 -43.15 -14.28 2.66
C ARG A 6 -42.84 -12.78 2.49
N ARG A 7 -43.32 -11.95 3.42
CA ARG A 7 -43.04 -10.51 3.43
C ARG A 7 -41.56 -10.23 3.71
N ILE A 8 -40.94 -10.86 4.69
CA ILE A 8 -39.52 -10.70 4.99
C ILE A 8 -38.67 -11.14 3.80
N TYR A 9 -39.03 -12.28 3.15
CA TYR A 9 -38.34 -12.72 1.94
C TYR A 9 -38.46 -11.75 0.78
N SER A 10 -39.67 -11.22 0.55
CA SER A 10 -39.86 -10.23 -0.53
C SER A 10 -39.10 -8.93 -0.29
N GLU A 11 -39.04 -8.45 0.96
CA GLU A 11 -38.29 -7.26 1.34
C GLU A 11 -36.76 -7.48 1.16
N VAL A 12 -36.22 -8.61 1.63
CA VAL A 12 -34.79 -8.94 1.44
C VAL A 12 -34.44 -9.12 -0.04
N LEU A 13 -35.29 -9.81 -0.79
CA LEU A 13 -35.09 -10.02 -2.23
C LEU A 13 -35.11 -8.68 -2.98
N LEU A 14 -36.05 -7.80 -2.65
CA LEU A 14 -36.16 -6.49 -3.29
C LEU A 14 -34.92 -5.62 -3.01
N VAL A 15 -34.42 -5.62 -1.78
CA VAL A 15 -33.17 -4.91 -1.42
C VAL A 15 -31.98 -5.50 -2.19
N LEU A 16 -31.85 -6.82 -2.25
CA LEU A 16 -30.76 -7.48 -2.99
C LEU A 16 -30.82 -7.18 -4.49
N LEU A 17 -32.02 -7.17 -5.08
CA LEU A 17 -32.20 -6.80 -6.50
C LEU A 17 -31.86 -5.31 -6.73
N ALA A 18 -32.28 -4.42 -5.84
CA ALA A 18 -31.95 -3.00 -5.96
C ALA A 18 -30.44 -2.74 -5.83
N VAL A 19 -29.78 -3.37 -4.84
CA VAL A 19 -28.32 -3.28 -4.66
C VAL A 19 -27.58 -3.85 -5.88
N GLY A 20 -28.06 -5.00 -6.40
CA GLY A 20 -27.48 -5.62 -7.60
C GLY A 20 -27.64 -4.76 -8.85
N PHE A 21 -28.80 -4.15 -9.05
CA PHE A 21 -29.05 -3.23 -10.15
C PHE A 21 -28.14 -1.98 -10.06
N CYS A 22 -28.02 -1.38 -8.88
CA CYS A 22 -27.09 -0.27 -8.65
C CYS A 22 -25.63 -0.69 -8.91
N ALA A 23 -25.22 -1.87 -8.45
CA ALA A 23 -23.89 -2.39 -8.71
C ALA A 23 -23.60 -2.59 -10.21
N CYS A 24 -24.58 -3.12 -10.98
CA CYS A 24 -24.44 -3.23 -12.43
C CYS A 24 -24.31 -1.87 -13.12
N ILE A 25 -25.09 -0.87 -12.70
CA ILE A 25 -24.97 0.50 -13.26
C ILE A 25 -23.60 1.10 -12.95
N ILE A 26 -23.12 0.99 -11.72
CA ILE A 26 -21.81 1.51 -11.31
C ILE A 26 -20.70 0.80 -12.10
N GLN A 27 -20.82 -0.50 -12.29
CA GLN A 27 -19.87 -1.29 -13.05
C GLN A 27 -19.86 -0.87 -14.53
N GLU A 28 -21.01 -0.75 -15.18
CA GLU A 28 -21.11 -0.35 -16.58
C GLU A 28 -20.55 1.05 -16.85
N LEU A 29 -20.86 1.99 -15.95
CA LEU A 29 -20.40 3.38 -16.07
C LEU A 29 -18.92 3.56 -15.69
N GLY A 30 -18.43 2.76 -14.77
CA GLY A 30 -17.09 2.92 -14.16
C GLY A 30 -16.04 1.95 -14.72
N TYR A 31 -16.43 0.92 -15.48
CA TYR A 31 -15.53 -0.17 -15.87
C TYR A 31 -14.32 0.32 -16.69
N ASN A 32 -14.56 1.06 -17.76
CA ASN A 32 -13.49 1.57 -18.62
C ASN A 32 -12.57 2.53 -17.88
N ALA A 33 -13.16 3.47 -17.12
CA ALA A 33 -12.38 4.39 -16.30
C ALA A 33 -11.57 3.68 -15.21
N PHE A 34 -12.10 2.57 -14.66
CA PHE A 34 -11.40 1.74 -13.68
C PHE A 34 -10.23 0.98 -14.31
N LEU A 35 -10.42 0.38 -15.51
CA LEU A 35 -9.34 -0.31 -16.22
C LEU A 35 -8.22 0.65 -16.61
N GLU A 36 -8.58 1.82 -17.13
CA GLU A 36 -7.61 2.87 -17.48
C GLU A 36 -6.83 3.33 -16.24
N TYR A 37 -7.53 3.62 -15.14
CA TYR A 37 -6.92 4.02 -13.88
C TYR A 37 -5.98 2.95 -13.30
N MET A 38 -6.36 1.66 -13.41
CA MET A 38 -5.57 0.53 -12.92
C MET A 38 -4.51 0.05 -13.91
N GLN A 39 -4.44 0.63 -15.11
CA GLN A 39 -3.54 0.22 -16.19
C GLN A 39 -3.64 -1.29 -16.50
N MET A 40 -4.85 -1.85 -16.39
CA MET A 40 -5.12 -3.25 -16.70
C MET A 40 -5.46 -3.42 -18.16
N PRO A 41 -5.00 -4.53 -18.82
CA PRO A 41 -5.44 -4.85 -20.16
C PRO A 41 -6.95 -5.15 -20.17
N GLU A 42 -7.62 -4.82 -21.27
CA GLU A 42 -8.99 -5.23 -21.49
C GLU A 42 -9.08 -6.76 -21.41
N CYS A 43 -9.73 -7.25 -20.38
CA CYS A 43 -9.99 -8.67 -20.17
C CYS A 43 -11.50 -8.89 -20.26
N ASP A 44 -11.93 -10.10 -20.63
CA ASP A 44 -13.32 -10.57 -20.47
C ASP A 44 -13.72 -10.77 -19.00
N VAL A 45 -13.26 -9.80 -18.16
CA VAL A 45 -13.53 -9.73 -16.73
C VAL A 45 -15.03 -9.57 -16.48
N MET A 46 -15.77 -9.03 -17.48
CA MET A 46 -17.22 -8.81 -17.38
C MET A 46 -17.97 -10.12 -17.10
N GLN A 47 -17.69 -11.19 -17.84
CA GLN A 47 -18.33 -12.49 -17.61
C GLN A 47 -17.95 -13.08 -16.24
N TRP A 48 -16.68 -12.93 -15.84
CA TRP A 48 -16.19 -13.38 -14.53
C TRP A 48 -16.83 -12.59 -13.39
N LEU A 49 -16.89 -11.26 -13.47
CA LEU A 49 -17.52 -10.41 -12.47
C LEU A 49 -19.02 -10.67 -12.34
N VAL A 50 -19.73 -10.81 -13.45
CA VAL A 50 -21.16 -11.18 -13.44
C VAL A 50 -21.36 -12.56 -12.80
N THR A 51 -20.51 -13.52 -13.11
CA THR A 51 -20.59 -14.88 -12.55
C THR A 51 -20.30 -14.88 -11.06
N VAL A 52 -19.24 -14.20 -10.62
CA VAL A 52 -18.88 -14.07 -9.19
C VAL A 52 -19.95 -13.29 -8.43
N TRP A 53 -20.49 -12.23 -9.03
CA TRP A 53 -21.57 -11.45 -8.46
C TRP A 53 -22.84 -12.29 -8.29
N PHE A 54 -23.24 -13.04 -9.34
CA PHE A 54 -24.39 -13.94 -9.28
C PHE A 54 -24.21 -15.03 -8.22
N ALA A 55 -23.03 -15.64 -8.14
CA ALA A 55 -22.68 -16.63 -7.11
C ALA A 55 -22.75 -16.00 -5.71
N MET A 56 -22.29 -14.76 -5.54
CA MET A 56 -22.33 -14.04 -4.26
C MET A 56 -23.76 -13.68 -3.86
N VAL A 57 -24.62 -13.27 -4.79
CA VAL A 57 -26.05 -13.01 -4.56
C VAL A 57 -26.76 -14.30 -4.14
N VAL A 58 -26.53 -15.40 -4.84
CA VAL A 58 -27.10 -16.73 -4.50
C VAL A 58 -26.61 -17.16 -3.09
N LEU A 59 -25.33 -16.99 -2.78
CA LEU A 59 -24.77 -17.28 -1.47
C LEU A 59 -25.41 -16.42 -0.37
N LEU A 60 -25.58 -15.11 -0.61
CA LEU A 60 -26.24 -14.20 0.32
C LEU A 60 -27.71 -14.56 0.56
N ILE A 61 -28.46 -14.89 -0.50
CA ILE A 61 -29.82 -15.40 -0.38
C ILE A 61 -29.83 -16.66 0.48
N PHE A 62 -28.92 -17.59 0.22
CA PHE A 62 -28.82 -18.84 0.98
C PHE A 62 -28.48 -18.57 2.45
N LEU A 63 -27.51 -17.69 2.74
CA LEU A 63 -27.12 -17.28 4.10
C LEU A 63 -28.24 -16.54 4.85
N CYS A 64 -29.04 -15.73 4.16
CA CYS A 64 -30.19 -15.05 4.75
C CYS A 64 -31.36 -16.02 5.03
N THR A 65 -31.52 -17.06 4.21
CA THR A 65 -32.61 -18.04 4.35
C THR A 65 -32.42 -18.98 5.54
N ILE A 66 -31.17 -19.37 5.83
CA ILE A 66 -30.83 -20.28 6.93
C ILE A 66 -31.31 -19.75 8.30
N PRO A 67 -30.98 -18.50 8.72
CA PRO A 67 -31.45 -17.97 10.01
C PRO A 67 -32.97 -17.86 10.09
N VAL A 68 -33.61 -17.46 8.99
CA VAL A 68 -35.09 -17.33 8.93
C VAL A 68 -35.74 -18.69 9.04
N TYR A 69 -35.25 -19.71 8.32
CA TYR A 69 -35.73 -21.08 8.44
C TYR A 69 -35.53 -21.68 9.85
N LEU A 70 -34.34 -21.45 10.43
CA LEU A 70 -34.04 -21.89 11.79
C LEU A 70 -34.89 -21.17 12.84
N GLN A 71 -35.20 -19.89 12.67
CA GLN A 71 -36.11 -19.15 13.54
C GLN A 71 -37.53 -19.66 13.41
N HIS A 72 -38.00 -19.96 12.19
CA HIS A 72 -39.35 -20.52 11.99
C HIS A 72 -39.50 -21.89 12.66
N LYS A 73 -38.50 -22.76 12.51
CA LYS A 73 -38.49 -24.08 13.20
C LYS A 73 -38.45 -23.94 14.73
N LYS A 74 -37.82 -22.87 15.26
CA LYS A 74 -37.80 -22.54 16.68
C LYS A 74 -39.09 -21.92 17.16
N TYR A 75 -39.76 -21.08 16.36
CA TYR A 75 -41.06 -20.50 16.71
C TYR A 75 -42.12 -21.58 16.94
N LYS A 76 -42.13 -22.64 16.12
CA LYS A 76 -42.96 -23.84 16.35
C LYS A 76 -42.57 -24.59 17.61
N LYS A 77 -41.27 -24.58 18.04
CA LYS A 77 -40.82 -25.18 19.31
C LYS A 77 -40.97 -24.26 20.53
N ALA A 78 -40.98 -22.92 20.35
CA ALA A 78 -41.07 -21.93 21.43
C ALA A 78 -42.49 -21.86 22.03
N ILE A 79 -43.51 -22.31 21.29
CA ILE A 79 -44.86 -22.58 21.88
C ILE A 79 -44.77 -23.66 22.99
N HIS A 80 -43.65 -24.37 23.08
CA HIS A 80 -43.38 -25.43 24.05
C HIS A 80 -42.20 -25.14 25.00
N GLY A 81 -41.87 -23.86 25.27
CA GLY A 81 -41.02 -23.49 26.41
C GLY A 81 -39.50 -23.67 26.26
N ALA A 82 -38.93 -23.55 25.08
CA ALA A 82 -37.48 -23.71 24.87
C ALA A 82 -36.65 -22.41 25.04
N PRO A 83 -35.42 -22.45 25.59
CA PRO A 83 -34.64 -21.29 25.99
C PRO A 83 -34.10 -20.45 24.79
N GLN A 84 -34.12 -19.12 24.95
CA GLN A 84 -33.83 -18.06 23.97
C GLN A 84 -32.34 -17.88 23.62
N GLY A 85 -31.44 -18.86 23.89
CA GLY A 85 -29.99 -18.63 23.96
C GLY A 85 -29.18 -18.63 22.65
N LYS A 86 -29.68 -19.11 21.50
CA LYS A 86 -28.82 -19.41 20.33
C LYS A 86 -28.76 -18.36 19.21
N SER A 87 -29.58 -17.32 19.22
CA SER A 87 -29.56 -16.27 18.18
C SER A 87 -28.42 -15.26 18.35
N SER A 88 -27.89 -15.09 19.55
CA SER A 88 -26.79 -14.15 19.85
C SER A 88 -25.46 -14.63 19.30
N PHE A 89 -25.18 -15.92 19.31
CA PHE A 89 -23.90 -16.49 18.91
C PHE A 89 -23.55 -16.23 17.42
N LEU A 90 -24.50 -16.41 16.51
CA LEU A 90 -24.28 -16.15 15.07
C LEU A 90 -24.00 -14.68 14.80
N ASN A 91 -24.69 -13.78 15.50
CA ASN A 91 -24.45 -12.34 15.35
C ASN A 91 -23.04 -11.95 15.85
N HIS A 92 -22.56 -12.56 16.94
CA HIS A 92 -21.20 -12.35 17.44
C HIS A 92 -20.17 -12.83 16.43
N ILE A 93 -20.32 -14.01 15.82
CA ILE A 93 -19.43 -14.51 14.77
C ILE A 93 -19.39 -13.53 13.59
N PHE A 94 -20.56 -13.08 13.13
CA PHE A 94 -20.64 -12.16 12.00
C PHE A 94 -19.87 -10.85 12.26
N VAL A 95 -20.08 -10.23 13.43
CA VAL A 95 -19.37 -9.00 13.81
C VAL A 95 -17.86 -9.27 14.02
N THR A 96 -17.48 -10.42 14.59
CA THR A 96 -16.07 -10.81 14.72
C THR A 96 -15.40 -10.89 13.35
N THR A 97 -16.07 -11.49 12.36
CA THR A 97 -15.56 -11.57 10.97
C THR A 97 -15.43 -10.19 10.33
N GLN A 98 -16.41 -9.30 10.53
CA GLN A 98 -16.35 -7.93 10.02
C GLN A 98 -15.16 -7.15 10.62
N ILE A 99 -14.94 -7.27 11.94
CA ILE A 99 -13.79 -6.67 12.62
C ILE A 99 -12.48 -7.25 12.07
N SER A 100 -12.42 -8.58 11.88
CA SER A 100 -11.24 -9.26 11.32
C SER A 100 -10.88 -8.74 9.95
N VAL A 101 -11.85 -8.62 9.04
CA VAL A 101 -11.63 -8.07 7.69
C VAL A 101 -11.20 -6.60 7.74
N SER A 102 -11.80 -5.80 8.60
CA SER A 102 -11.45 -4.38 8.76
C SER A 102 -10.01 -4.22 9.27
N VAL A 103 -9.61 -5.01 10.26
CA VAL A 103 -8.24 -5.01 10.80
C VAL A 103 -7.23 -5.47 9.74
N LEU A 104 -7.56 -6.53 9.00
CA LEU A 104 -6.75 -7.02 7.88
C LEU A 104 -6.49 -5.91 6.86
N LEU A 105 -7.54 -5.27 6.36
CA LEU A 105 -7.42 -4.21 5.35
C LEU A 105 -6.61 -3.01 5.86
N LEU A 106 -6.87 -2.55 7.09
CA LEU A 106 -6.10 -1.48 7.72
C LEU A 106 -4.61 -1.85 7.84
N PHE A 107 -4.31 -3.10 8.19
CA PHE A 107 -2.93 -3.57 8.31
C PHE A 107 -2.21 -3.61 6.96
N LEU A 108 -2.89 -4.10 5.91
CA LEU A 108 -2.34 -4.13 4.55
C LEU A 108 -2.08 -2.72 4.02
N VAL A 109 -3.05 -1.81 4.19
CA VAL A 109 -2.92 -0.41 3.73
C VAL A 109 -1.78 0.31 4.44
N TRP A 110 -1.68 0.15 5.76
CA TRP A 110 -0.61 0.80 6.53
C TRP A 110 0.78 0.33 6.10
N ASN A 111 1.00 -0.98 6.05
CA ASN A 111 2.31 -1.52 5.71
C ASN A 111 2.61 -1.38 4.21
N GLY A 112 1.61 -1.49 3.34
CA GLY A 112 1.75 -1.22 1.91
C GLY A 112 2.19 0.22 1.64
N GLY A 113 1.57 1.19 2.31
CA GLY A 113 1.99 2.60 2.22
C GLY A 113 3.42 2.83 2.72
N ARG A 114 3.83 2.15 3.81
CA ARG A 114 5.22 2.20 4.30
C ARG A 114 6.21 1.60 3.30
N GLN A 115 5.87 0.47 2.68
CA GLN A 115 6.72 -0.18 1.68
C GLN A 115 6.90 0.71 0.45
N LEU A 116 5.81 1.25 -0.10
CA LEU A 116 5.89 2.14 -1.26
C LEU A 116 6.69 3.39 -0.97
N ARG A 117 6.50 3.99 0.21
CA ARG A 117 7.32 5.13 0.63
C ARG A 117 8.80 4.76 0.77
N TYR A 118 9.09 3.57 1.30
CA TYR A 118 10.45 3.10 1.46
C TYR A 118 11.15 2.98 0.09
N VAL A 119 10.55 2.30 -0.88
CA VAL A 119 11.17 2.08 -2.19
C VAL A 119 11.18 3.32 -3.08
N SER A 120 10.28 4.30 -2.87
CA SER A 120 10.23 5.54 -3.67
C SER A 120 11.00 6.70 -3.07
N HIS A 121 11.30 6.67 -1.76
CA HIS A 121 11.93 7.80 -1.03
C HIS A 121 13.01 7.35 -0.05
N ASP A 122 12.61 6.70 1.05
CA ASP A 122 13.47 6.56 2.24
C ASP A 122 14.58 5.52 2.04
N GLY A 123 14.34 4.50 1.21
CA GLY A 123 15.25 3.36 0.99
C GLY A 123 16.15 3.48 -0.23
N LEU A 124 16.04 4.56 -1.00
CA LEU A 124 16.82 4.70 -2.25
C LEU A 124 18.34 4.71 -2.03
N GLY A 125 18.82 5.17 -0.88
CA GLY A 125 20.25 5.33 -0.59
C GLY A 125 20.89 6.52 -1.30
N PHE A 126 20.11 7.36 -1.99
CA PHE A 126 20.54 8.58 -2.66
C PHE A 126 19.43 9.62 -2.74
N ASN A 127 19.76 10.88 -3.00
CA ASN A 127 18.79 11.97 -3.06
C ASN A 127 18.25 12.19 -4.48
N ALA A 128 17.20 11.45 -4.85
CA ALA A 128 16.58 11.56 -6.17
C ALA A 128 15.77 12.85 -6.36
N HIS A 129 15.12 13.35 -5.28
CA HIS A 129 14.21 14.50 -5.39
C HIS A 129 14.88 15.86 -5.58
N LYS A 130 16.20 15.92 -5.40
CA LYS A 130 17.00 17.12 -5.69
C LYS A 130 17.43 17.20 -7.14
N VAL A 131 17.38 16.06 -7.86
CA VAL A 131 17.90 15.92 -9.21
C VAL A 131 16.79 16.00 -10.23
N TYR A 132 17.07 16.65 -11.33
CA TYR A 132 16.19 16.78 -12.49
C TYR A 132 16.83 16.16 -13.71
N THR A 133 16.02 15.74 -14.65
CA THR A 133 16.42 15.20 -15.93
C THR A 133 15.45 15.62 -17.03
N ILE A 134 15.77 15.33 -18.28
CA ILE A 134 14.91 15.62 -19.41
C ILE A 134 14.35 14.30 -19.92
N LYS A 135 13.02 14.17 -19.88
CA LYS A 135 12.30 13.04 -20.47
C LYS A 135 11.88 13.40 -21.89
N THR A 136 12.24 12.55 -22.83
CA THR A 136 11.85 12.67 -24.23
C THR A 136 11.34 11.35 -24.76
N THR A 137 10.44 11.39 -25.74
CA THR A 137 9.90 10.22 -26.43
C THR A 137 10.54 10.01 -27.82
N ASP A 138 11.29 10.99 -28.34
CA ASP A 138 11.96 10.91 -29.64
C ASP A 138 13.44 10.58 -29.48
N ALA A 139 13.92 9.60 -30.24
CA ALA A 139 15.32 9.19 -30.24
C ALA A 139 16.29 10.30 -30.70
N LYS A 140 15.85 11.21 -31.61
CA LYS A 140 16.68 12.36 -32.03
C LYS A 140 16.85 13.35 -30.89
N ASP A 141 15.76 13.67 -30.19
CA ASP A 141 15.81 14.58 -29.05
C ASP A 141 16.66 13.98 -27.93
N GLN A 142 16.58 12.63 -27.74
CA GLN A 142 17.41 11.93 -26.76
C GLN A 142 18.90 12.11 -27.01
N VAL A 143 19.37 11.96 -28.24
CA VAL A 143 20.75 12.16 -28.61
C VAL A 143 21.20 13.61 -28.33
N LEU A 144 20.34 14.58 -28.60
CA LEU A 144 20.62 15.98 -28.43
C LEU A 144 20.73 16.39 -26.96
N VAL A 145 19.80 15.97 -26.12
CA VAL A 145 19.81 16.28 -24.68
C VAL A 145 20.90 15.49 -23.92
N SER A 146 21.43 14.43 -24.51
CA SER A 146 22.54 13.65 -23.94
C SER A 146 23.92 14.14 -24.37
N SER A 147 24.00 15.21 -25.18
CA SER A 147 25.26 15.74 -25.64
C SER A 147 25.96 16.57 -24.55
N THR A 148 27.30 16.54 -24.55
CA THR A 148 28.13 17.35 -23.64
C THR A 148 27.91 18.83 -23.88
N GLU A 149 27.70 19.24 -25.16
CA GLU A 149 27.43 20.62 -25.54
C GLU A 149 26.14 21.14 -24.90
N PHE A 150 25.07 20.36 -24.97
CA PHE A 150 23.78 20.70 -24.33
C PHE A 150 23.93 20.81 -22.79
N ALA A 151 24.67 19.90 -22.16
CA ALA A 151 24.93 19.97 -20.73
C ALA A 151 25.70 21.25 -20.33
N HIS A 152 26.63 21.70 -21.14
CA HIS A 152 27.31 22.98 -20.91
C HIS A 152 26.36 24.17 -21.02
N GLU A 153 25.40 24.14 -21.94
CA GLU A 153 24.38 25.19 -22.05
C GLU A 153 23.47 25.19 -20.83
N VAL A 154 23.02 24.01 -20.39
CA VAL A 154 22.21 23.88 -19.16
C VAL A 154 22.99 24.37 -17.94
N ALA A 155 24.25 24.00 -17.81
CA ALA A 155 25.14 24.46 -16.74
C ALA A 155 25.37 25.98 -16.73
N SER A 156 25.23 26.65 -17.90
CA SER A 156 25.36 28.12 -18.00
C SER A 156 24.16 28.89 -17.48
N ILE A 157 23.03 28.22 -17.21
CA ILE A 157 21.80 28.82 -16.66
C ILE A 157 22.06 29.18 -15.19
N VAL A 158 21.84 30.44 -14.83
CA VAL A 158 22.11 30.97 -13.47
C VAL A 158 21.36 30.23 -12.35
N ALA A 159 20.22 29.60 -12.66
CA ALA A 159 19.45 28.84 -11.70
C ALA A 159 19.98 27.42 -11.48
N VAL A 160 20.81 26.89 -12.38
CA VAL A 160 21.43 25.56 -12.31
C VAL A 160 22.67 25.60 -11.45
N ASP A 161 22.75 24.71 -10.46
CA ASP A 161 23.93 24.58 -9.60
C ASP A 161 24.96 23.63 -10.22
N THR A 162 24.52 22.46 -10.68
CA THR A 162 25.38 21.43 -11.27
C THR A 162 24.64 20.71 -12.39
N CYS A 163 25.33 20.39 -13.48
CA CYS A 163 24.82 19.52 -14.55
C CYS A 163 25.90 18.50 -14.93
N ILE A 164 25.50 17.24 -15.08
CA ILE A 164 26.37 16.14 -15.51
C ILE A 164 25.71 15.37 -16.65
N VAL A 165 26.52 14.73 -17.49
CA VAL A 165 26.06 13.75 -18.48
C VAL A 165 26.74 12.42 -18.20
N GLN A 166 25.94 11.38 -18.05
CA GLN A 166 26.46 10.03 -17.85
C GLN A 166 25.47 8.99 -18.36
N ALA A 167 25.87 7.73 -18.35
CA ALA A 167 24.94 6.62 -18.57
C ALA A 167 23.76 6.73 -17.59
N PRO A 168 22.56 6.28 -18.00
CA PRO A 168 21.37 6.32 -17.14
C PRO A 168 21.69 5.82 -15.74
N PHE A 169 21.45 6.65 -14.73
CA PHE A 169 21.73 6.31 -13.34
C PHE A 169 20.83 5.15 -12.90
N TYR A 170 19.58 5.18 -13.34
CA TYR A 170 18.65 4.07 -13.34
C TYR A 170 17.87 4.12 -14.64
N ASP A 171 17.94 3.05 -15.40
CA ASP A 171 17.03 2.91 -16.52
C ASP A 171 15.72 2.31 -16.01
N VAL A 172 14.75 3.20 -15.84
CA VAL A 172 13.39 2.83 -15.43
C VAL A 172 12.68 2.05 -16.53
N THR A 173 13.19 2.10 -17.77
CA THR A 173 12.55 1.54 -18.96
C THR A 173 13.26 0.34 -19.55
N SER A 174 14.55 0.16 -19.32
CA SER A 174 15.32 -0.97 -19.86
C SER A 174 16.09 -1.71 -18.76
N ASN A 175 15.96 -3.02 -18.82
CA ASN A 175 16.71 -3.94 -17.98
C ASN A 175 18.15 -4.05 -18.51
N THR A 176 19.03 -3.14 -18.18
CA THR A 176 20.46 -3.30 -18.45
C THR A 176 21.03 -4.34 -17.48
N VAL A 177 20.67 -5.56 -17.78
CA VAL A 177 21.19 -6.73 -17.10
C VAL A 177 22.42 -7.17 -17.84
N THR A 178 23.58 -7.00 -17.25
CA THR A 178 24.81 -7.50 -17.83
C THR A 178 25.04 -8.92 -17.32
N PRO A 179 25.11 -9.92 -18.22
CA PRO A 179 25.57 -11.24 -17.83
C PRO A 179 27.00 -11.12 -17.33
N PHE A 180 27.21 -11.42 -16.07
CA PHE A 180 28.52 -11.41 -15.47
C PHE A 180 29.15 -12.80 -15.67
N GLU A 181 30.33 -12.88 -16.29
CA GLU A 181 31.01 -14.15 -16.55
C GLU A 181 31.17 -14.96 -15.27
N GLY A 182 30.63 -16.18 -15.24
CA GLY A 182 30.66 -17.06 -14.07
C GLY A 182 29.54 -16.85 -13.06
N PHE A 183 28.48 -16.12 -13.44
CA PHE A 183 27.35 -15.80 -12.58
C PHE A 183 26.03 -16.25 -13.20
N ASP A 184 25.23 -16.97 -12.47
CA ASP A 184 23.93 -17.50 -12.92
C ASP A 184 22.76 -16.54 -12.69
N LYS A 185 23.03 -15.35 -12.12
CA LYS A 185 22.04 -14.34 -11.79
C LYS A 185 22.32 -13.04 -12.53
N ASN A 186 21.25 -12.31 -12.76
CA ASN A 186 21.29 -11.00 -13.37
C ASN A 186 21.84 -9.97 -12.39
N MET A 187 22.79 -9.17 -12.83
CA MET A 187 23.34 -8.06 -12.05
C MET A 187 22.99 -6.72 -12.65
N TRP A 188 22.61 -5.79 -11.83
CA TRP A 188 22.52 -4.38 -12.20
C TRP A 188 23.90 -3.77 -12.25
N THR A 189 24.16 -3.06 -13.32
CA THR A 189 25.40 -2.28 -13.46
C THR A 189 25.08 -0.80 -13.41
N LEU A 190 25.80 -0.08 -12.57
CA LEU A 190 25.64 1.35 -12.39
C LEU A 190 26.96 2.06 -12.69
N GLN A 191 26.91 3.09 -13.53
CA GLN A 191 28.04 4.00 -13.66
C GLN A 191 28.01 5.03 -12.52
N LEU A 192 29.07 5.10 -11.74
CA LEU A 192 29.17 5.97 -10.58
C LEU A 192 30.45 6.82 -10.67
N THR A 193 30.32 8.01 -11.22
CA THR A 193 31.41 8.99 -11.27
C THR A 193 31.45 9.83 -9.99
N PRO A 194 32.59 10.47 -9.64
CA PRO A 194 32.65 11.40 -8.51
C PRO A 194 31.61 12.53 -8.61
N ALA A 195 31.36 13.02 -9.84
CA ALA A 195 30.34 14.02 -10.09
C ALA A 195 28.93 13.52 -9.81
N ALA A 196 28.62 12.26 -10.18
CA ALA A 196 27.34 11.64 -9.83
C ALA A 196 27.19 11.44 -8.33
N MET A 197 28.23 10.98 -7.65
CA MET A 197 28.21 10.82 -6.19
C MET A 197 27.84 12.14 -5.49
N ARG A 198 28.42 13.26 -5.95
CA ARG A 198 28.08 14.58 -5.40
C ARG A 198 26.65 14.99 -5.73
N LEU A 199 26.23 14.86 -7.00
CA LEU A 199 24.91 15.28 -7.45
C LEU A 199 23.80 14.53 -6.72
N PHE A 200 23.93 13.21 -6.59
CA PHE A 200 22.95 12.33 -5.93
C PHE A 200 23.17 12.18 -4.42
N GLU A 201 24.19 12.85 -3.86
CA GLU A 201 24.55 12.79 -2.44
C GLU A 201 24.87 11.37 -1.95
N ILE A 202 25.45 10.54 -2.81
CA ILE A 202 25.78 9.13 -2.53
C ILE A 202 27.05 9.07 -1.67
N LYS A 203 26.98 8.29 -0.57
CA LYS A 203 28.09 8.05 0.34
C LYS A 203 28.36 6.54 0.43
N PRO A 204 29.31 6.01 -0.37
CA PRO A 204 29.68 4.61 -0.26
C PRO A 204 30.39 4.34 1.09
N ASN A 205 30.15 3.15 1.64
CA ASN A 205 30.89 2.67 2.80
C ASN A 205 32.18 2.00 2.31
N LEU A 206 33.26 2.76 2.32
CA LEU A 206 34.58 2.32 1.84
C LEU A 206 35.30 1.49 2.89
N TRP A 207 35.98 0.42 2.43
CA TRP A 207 36.78 -0.46 3.31
C TRP A 207 38.16 0.12 3.67
N LYS A 208 38.65 1.09 2.92
CA LYS A 208 39.88 1.82 3.19
C LYS A 208 39.57 3.31 3.27
N ASP A 209 40.13 3.96 4.24
CA ASP A 209 40.05 5.42 4.32
C ASP A 209 40.72 6.04 3.10
N VAL A 210 40.03 6.99 2.47
CA VAL A 210 40.49 7.74 1.33
C VAL A 210 40.59 9.21 1.75
N ASP A 211 41.81 9.75 1.69
CA ASP A 211 42.05 11.17 1.90
C ASP A 211 41.56 11.94 0.66
N GLY A 212 40.50 12.71 0.82
CA GLY A 212 39.95 13.54 -0.25
C GLY A 212 38.76 12.92 -0.98
N GLU A 213 38.58 13.32 -2.22
CA GLU A 213 37.46 12.85 -3.05
C GLU A 213 37.71 11.42 -3.54
N PHE A 214 36.76 10.55 -3.28
CA PHE A 214 36.86 9.15 -3.70
C PHE A 214 36.63 9.02 -5.21
N GLU A 215 37.59 8.42 -5.89
CA GLU A 215 37.49 8.03 -7.29
C GLU A 215 37.91 6.58 -7.46
N MET A 216 37.00 5.78 -8.05
CA MET A 216 37.31 4.37 -8.37
C MET A 216 38.30 4.30 -9.53
N LYS A 217 39.35 3.52 -9.34
CA LYS A 217 40.31 3.21 -10.41
C LYS A 217 39.75 2.12 -11.35
N ARG A 218 40.35 2.01 -12.54
CA ARG A 218 39.96 0.94 -13.46
C ARG A 218 40.19 -0.43 -12.81
N GLY A 219 39.15 -1.28 -12.82
CA GLY A 219 39.16 -2.58 -12.18
C GLY A 219 38.67 -2.56 -10.73
N GLN A 220 38.40 -1.37 -10.16
CA GLN A 220 37.74 -1.24 -8.86
C GLN A 220 36.25 -1.07 -9.01
N ILE A 221 35.49 -1.63 -8.05
CA ILE A 221 34.04 -1.63 -8.04
C ILE A 221 33.50 -1.41 -6.62
N LEU A 222 32.27 -0.94 -6.55
CA LEU A 222 31.46 -0.96 -5.35
C LEU A 222 30.34 -2.00 -5.52
N LEU A 223 30.03 -2.72 -4.46
CA LEU A 223 29.03 -3.78 -4.45
C LEU A 223 27.86 -3.42 -3.53
N ALA A 224 26.64 -3.79 -3.91
CA ALA A 224 25.55 -3.82 -2.96
C ALA A 224 25.82 -4.87 -1.87
N THR A 225 25.29 -4.67 -0.67
CA THR A 225 25.45 -5.59 0.48
C THR A 225 25.07 -7.02 0.12
N ASN A 226 23.99 -7.23 -0.66
CA ASN A 226 23.54 -8.54 -1.09
C ASN A 226 24.51 -9.19 -2.08
N THR A 227 25.08 -8.41 -2.99
CA THR A 227 26.11 -8.87 -3.96
C THR A 227 27.37 -9.32 -3.22
N ALA A 228 27.86 -8.52 -2.28
CA ALA A 228 29.03 -8.87 -1.48
C ALA A 228 28.83 -10.18 -0.67
N LYS A 229 27.66 -10.33 -0.04
CA LYS A 229 27.30 -11.56 0.69
C LYS A 229 27.24 -12.78 -0.23
N TYR A 230 26.64 -12.64 -1.42
CA TYR A 230 26.51 -13.74 -2.37
C TYR A 230 27.87 -14.30 -2.81
N PHE A 231 28.82 -13.42 -3.12
CA PHE A 231 30.18 -13.82 -3.51
C PHE A 231 31.12 -14.11 -2.34
N GLY A 232 30.67 -13.89 -1.11
CA GLY A 232 31.54 -14.00 0.07
C GLY A 232 32.68 -12.97 0.09
N ILE A 233 32.46 -11.80 -0.50
CA ILE A 233 33.44 -10.72 -0.59
C ILE A 233 33.49 -9.97 0.74
N THR A 234 34.71 -9.84 1.25
CA THR A 234 34.98 -9.15 2.53
C THR A 234 36.19 -8.20 2.35
N PRO A 235 36.44 -7.28 3.29
CA PRO A 235 37.62 -6.42 3.25
C PRO A 235 38.94 -7.20 3.20
N GLU A 236 38.97 -8.43 3.75
CA GLU A 236 40.13 -9.31 3.73
C GLU A 236 40.28 -10.08 2.41
N ASN A 237 39.16 -10.34 1.71
CA ASN A 237 39.14 -10.99 0.40
C ASN A 237 38.29 -10.17 -0.58
N PRO A 238 38.84 -9.08 -1.13
CA PRO A 238 38.07 -8.10 -1.93
C PRO A 238 37.92 -8.48 -3.40
N PHE A 239 38.50 -9.62 -3.87
CA PHE A 239 38.50 -9.95 -5.30
C PHE A 239 37.33 -10.83 -5.71
N LEU A 240 36.65 -10.41 -6.78
CA LEU A 240 35.65 -11.22 -7.44
C LEU A 240 36.30 -12.30 -8.34
N PRO A 241 35.55 -13.36 -8.74
CA PRO A 241 36.08 -14.42 -9.61
C PRO A 241 36.66 -13.92 -10.94
N ASN A 242 36.20 -12.80 -11.46
CA ASN A 242 36.69 -12.16 -12.68
C ASN A 242 37.88 -11.21 -12.47
N GLY A 243 38.44 -11.14 -11.27
CA GLY A 243 39.60 -10.31 -10.95
C GLY A 243 39.32 -8.85 -10.61
N LEU A 244 38.05 -8.42 -10.55
CA LEU A 244 37.67 -7.08 -10.09
C LEU A 244 37.87 -6.96 -8.58
N GLU A 245 38.39 -5.82 -8.13
CA GLU A 245 38.62 -5.49 -6.73
C GLU A 245 37.42 -4.70 -6.17
N ALA A 246 36.71 -5.24 -5.20
CA ALA A 246 35.71 -4.49 -4.45
C ALA A 246 36.41 -3.58 -3.44
N VAL A 247 36.05 -2.30 -3.43
CA VAL A 247 36.64 -1.28 -2.55
C VAL A 247 35.70 -0.80 -1.45
N GLY A 248 34.45 -1.22 -1.50
CA GLY A 248 33.46 -0.86 -0.49
C GLY A 248 32.06 -1.35 -0.83
N ILE A 249 31.13 -1.01 0.03
CA ILE A 249 29.69 -1.31 -0.09
C ILE A 249 28.91 -0.06 -0.49
N LEU A 250 27.97 -0.26 -1.36
CA LEU A 250 27.03 0.74 -1.82
C LEU A 250 25.61 0.30 -1.50
N ASP A 251 25.00 0.92 -0.50
CA ASP A 251 23.62 0.64 -0.09
C ASP A 251 22.66 1.54 -0.88
N ILE A 252 22.40 1.14 -2.14
CA ILE A 252 21.41 1.78 -3.01
C ILE A 252 20.33 0.74 -3.30
N CYS A 253 19.06 1.14 -3.16
CA CYS A 253 17.92 0.30 -3.48
C CYS A 253 17.80 0.11 -4.99
N THR A 254 17.52 -1.10 -5.44
CA THR A 254 17.15 -1.36 -6.83
C THR A 254 15.69 -0.97 -7.05
N ILE A 255 15.44 -0.15 -8.07
CA ILE A 255 14.09 0.41 -8.33
C ILE A 255 13.11 -0.65 -8.85
N ASN A 256 13.59 -1.74 -9.43
CA ASN A 256 12.74 -2.78 -10.00
C ASN A 256 12.31 -3.82 -8.98
N MET A 257 10.98 -4.00 -8.83
CA MET A 257 10.34 -4.87 -7.86
C MET A 257 10.68 -6.35 -7.97
N HIS A 258 10.90 -6.85 -9.17
CA HIS A 258 10.99 -8.28 -9.45
C HIS A 258 12.39 -8.75 -9.81
N GLN A 259 13.41 -7.96 -9.50
CA GLN A 259 14.78 -8.28 -9.87
C GLN A 259 15.61 -8.65 -8.66
N ASP A 260 16.54 -9.56 -8.89
CA ASP A 260 17.53 -9.91 -7.87
C ASP A 260 18.26 -8.64 -7.40
N PRO A 261 18.44 -8.43 -6.09
CA PRO A 261 19.01 -7.20 -5.52
C PRO A 261 20.54 -7.16 -5.65
N TYR A 262 21.08 -7.60 -6.80
CA TYR A 262 22.50 -7.64 -7.04
C TYR A 262 22.93 -6.44 -7.88
N LEU A 263 23.73 -5.57 -7.31
CA LEU A 263 24.20 -4.36 -7.93
C LEU A 263 25.74 -4.27 -7.89
N VAL A 264 26.31 -3.88 -9.00
CA VAL A 264 27.74 -3.59 -9.15
C VAL A 264 27.89 -2.18 -9.74
N ALA A 265 28.63 -1.31 -9.05
CA ALA A 265 28.92 0.03 -9.52
C ALA A 265 30.36 0.15 -10.02
N TYR A 266 30.53 0.76 -11.18
CA TYR A 266 31.82 1.02 -11.85
C TYR A 266 32.05 2.50 -12.06
N SER A 267 33.30 2.97 -12.02
CA SER A 267 33.62 4.35 -12.43
C SER A 267 33.70 4.50 -13.95
N HIS A 268 34.20 3.47 -14.63
CA HIS A 268 34.38 3.44 -16.07
C HIS A 268 33.60 2.28 -16.68
N TYR A 269 32.32 2.49 -16.88
CA TYR A 269 31.46 1.56 -17.61
C TYR A 269 31.39 1.96 -19.07
N HIS A 270 31.71 1.04 -19.98
CA HIS A 270 31.48 1.25 -21.40
C HIS A 270 30.01 0.96 -21.68
N ASN A 271 29.21 2.01 -21.81
CA ASN A 271 27.82 1.86 -22.21
C ASN A 271 27.79 1.45 -23.70
N TYR A 272 27.44 0.20 -23.96
CA TYR A 272 27.32 -0.35 -25.32
C TYR A 272 26.27 0.37 -26.17
N TRP A 273 25.36 1.13 -25.55
CA TRP A 273 24.22 1.75 -26.22
C TRP A 273 24.38 3.25 -26.48
N ASP A 274 25.51 3.87 -26.13
CA ASP A 274 25.81 5.31 -26.27
C ASP A 274 24.69 6.27 -25.82
N THR A 275 23.75 5.77 -24.99
CA THR A 275 22.66 6.55 -24.45
C THR A 275 23.06 7.18 -23.13
N ASN A 276 23.53 8.42 -23.18
CA ASN A 276 23.77 9.21 -21.99
C ASN A 276 22.50 10.00 -21.62
N VAL A 277 22.46 10.47 -20.39
CA VAL A 277 21.36 11.29 -19.85
C VAL A 277 21.95 12.48 -19.11
N ALA A 278 21.38 13.64 -19.32
CA ALA A 278 21.72 14.85 -18.57
C ALA A 278 20.97 14.85 -17.23
N TYR A 279 21.72 14.94 -16.14
CA TYR A 279 21.20 15.13 -14.79
C TYR A 279 21.68 16.46 -14.25
N PHE A 280 20.80 17.22 -13.62
CA PHE A 280 21.14 18.53 -13.09
C PHE A 280 20.35 18.85 -11.83
N CYS A 281 20.87 19.76 -11.02
CA CYS A 281 20.16 20.30 -9.88
C CYS A 281 20.11 21.82 -9.94
N PHE A 282 19.12 22.39 -9.28
CA PHE A 282 18.94 23.83 -9.18
C PHE A 282 19.41 24.36 -7.83
N HIS A 283 19.80 25.62 -7.79
CA HIS A 283 20.01 26.30 -6.52
C HIS A 283 18.73 26.29 -5.67
N PRO A 284 18.83 26.12 -4.36
CA PRO A 284 17.64 26.07 -3.47
C PRO A 284 16.72 27.27 -3.67
N GLY A 285 15.43 27.00 -3.91
CA GLY A 285 14.39 28.02 -4.12
C GLY A 285 14.31 28.59 -5.54
N LYS A 286 15.19 28.14 -6.48
CA LYS A 286 15.16 28.56 -7.90
C LYS A 286 14.64 27.48 -8.84
N GLU A 287 14.04 26.43 -8.33
CA GLU A 287 13.61 25.27 -9.11
C GLU A 287 12.63 25.67 -10.22
N LYS A 288 11.63 26.50 -9.92
CA LYS A 288 10.63 26.94 -10.91
C LYS A 288 11.24 27.83 -12.01
N GLU A 289 12.12 28.75 -11.62
CA GLU A 289 12.85 29.61 -12.56
C GLU A 289 13.78 28.77 -13.45
N GLY A 290 14.48 27.82 -12.85
CA GLY A 290 15.37 26.91 -13.52
C GLY A 290 14.67 26.00 -14.53
N ILE A 291 13.55 25.39 -14.14
CA ILE A 291 12.74 24.55 -15.05
C ILE A 291 12.31 25.39 -16.26
N ALA A 292 11.75 26.58 -16.04
CA ALA A 292 11.31 27.46 -17.12
C ALA A 292 12.47 27.85 -18.07
N ALA A 293 13.66 28.11 -17.51
CA ALA A 293 14.83 28.47 -18.30
C ALA A 293 15.38 27.30 -19.14
N VAL A 294 15.36 26.07 -18.57
CA VAL A 294 15.74 24.86 -19.32
C VAL A 294 14.71 24.55 -20.41
N GLU A 295 13.42 24.68 -20.13
CA GLU A 295 12.37 24.49 -21.13
C GLU A 295 12.46 25.54 -22.26
N ASP A 296 12.82 26.78 -21.96
CA ASP A 296 13.07 27.82 -22.98
C ASP A 296 14.29 27.48 -23.85
N LEU A 297 15.34 26.93 -23.26
CA LEU A 297 16.47 26.40 -23.99
C LEU A 297 16.08 25.27 -24.96
N LEU A 298 15.22 24.32 -24.48
CA LEU A 298 14.70 23.23 -25.30
C LEU A 298 13.85 23.76 -26.48
N ARG A 299 13.01 24.79 -26.25
CA ARG A 299 12.22 25.44 -27.31
C ARG A 299 13.11 26.10 -28.35
N ARG A 300 14.19 26.75 -27.93
CA ARG A 300 15.19 27.37 -28.88
C ARG A 300 15.89 26.34 -29.73
N ARG A 301 15.98 25.09 -29.26
CA ARG A 301 16.52 23.94 -30.00
C ARG A 301 15.46 23.23 -30.86
N ASP A 302 14.28 23.83 -31.05
CA ASP A 302 13.16 23.31 -31.85
C ASP A 302 12.60 21.96 -31.35
N MET A 303 12.70 21.73 -30.04
CA MET A 303 12.15 20.55 -29.41
C MET A 303 10.68 20.76 -29.04
N ASN A 304 9.88 19.70 -29.12
CA ASN A 304 8.43 19.73 -28.92
C ASN A 304 8.04 19.79 -27.42
N VAL A 305 8.45 20.85 -26.73
CA VAL A 305 8.12 21.09 -25.31
C VAL A 305 6.61 21.36 -25.13
N ASP A 306 6.05 22.20 -26.02
CA ASP A 306 4.64 22.62 -25.94
C ASP A 306 3.67 21.48 -26.25
N ALA A 307 4.11 20.46 -27.00
CA ALA A 307 3.37 19.22 -27.22
C ALA A 307 3.53 18.20 -26.07
N GLY A 308 4.35 18.53 -25.05
CA GLY A 308 4.63 17.63 -23.92
C GLY A 308 5.50 16.42 -24.24
N LEU A 309 6.08 16.36 -25.46
CA LEU A 309 6.95 15.26 -25.90
C LEU A 309 8.33 15.33 -25.25
N VAL A 310 8.79 16.55 -24.93
CA VAL A 310 10.03 16.80 -24.20
C VAL A 310 9.71 17.65 -22.98
N ARG A 311 10.13 17.24 -21.81
CA ARG A 311 9.87 17.98 -20.56
C ARG A 311 10.97 17.77 -19.54
N VAL A 312 11.19 18.77 -18.71
CA VAL A 312 11.99 18.67 -17.50
C VAL A 312 11.18 17.94 -16.44
N VAL A 313 11.75 16.89 -15.88
CA VAL A 313 11.09 16.07 -14.83
C VAL A 313 12.00 15.96 -13.62
N ASN A 314 11.39 15.93 -12.44
CA ASN A 314 12.10 15.56 -11.22
C ASN A 314 12.42 14.06 -11.25
N PHE A 315 13.66 13.68 -10.94
CA PHE A 315 14.07 12.28 -11.02
C PHE A 315 13.39 11.42 -9.96
N GLY A 316 13.13 11.97 -8.76
CA GLY A 316 12.37 11.30 -7.72
C GLY A 316 10.91 11.04 -8.11
N ASP A 317 10.27 11.98 -8.81
CA ASP A 317 8.92 11.79 -9.34
C ASP A 317 8.91 10.69 -10.41
N MET A 318 9.93 10.64 -11.28
CA MET A 318 10.07 9.59 -12.29
C MET A 318 10.22 8.19 -11.66
N ILE A 319 10.94 8.09 -10.54
CA ILE A 319 11.00 6.84 -9.76
C ILE A 319 9.63 6.51 -9.17
N SER A 320 8.94 7.51 -8.61
CA SER A 320 7.61 7.32 -8.03
C SER A 320 6.58 6.87 -9.07
N ASP A 321 6.66 7.38 -10.30
CA ASP A 321 5.80 6.98 -11.43
C ASP A 321 5.96 5.49 -11.79
N THR A 322 7.13 4.90 -11.52
CA THR A 322 7.37 3.46 -11.73
C THR A 322 6.46 2.61 -10.85
N TYR A 323 6.06 3.13 -9.69
CA TYR A 323 5.16 2.47 -8.73
C TYR A 323 3.71 2.97 -8.82
N GLU A 324 3.33 3.61 -9.91
CA GLU A 324 1.98 4.17 -10.08
C GLU A 324 0.88 3.12 -9.94
N LYS A 325 1.10 1.91 -10.49
CA LYS A 325 0.14 0.80 -10.36
C LYS A 325 -0.08 0.39 -8.91
N GLU A 326 1.00 0.25 -8.16
CA GLU A 326 0.96 -0.13 -6.76
C GLU A 326 0.33 0.97 -5.90
N GLN A 327 0.58 2.23 -6.22
CA GLN A 327 -0.09 3.35 -5.58
C GLN A 327 -1.60 3.33 -5.84
N ASN A 328 -2.02 3.02 -7.09
CA ASN A 328 -3.42 2.90 -7.45
C ASN A 328 -4.11 1.74 -6.71
N TYR A 329 -3.43 0.57 -6.59
CA TYR A 329 -3.92 -0.54 -5.77
C TYR A 329 -4.03 -0.14 -4.30
N LEU A 330 -3.04 0.57 -3.75
CA LEU A 330 -3.06 1.03 -2.37
C LEU A 330 -4.23 2.01 -2.12
N TRP A 331 -4.51 2.91 -3.07
CA TRP A 331 -5.67 3.79 -3.05
C TRP A 331 -6.98 3.00 -3.00
N LEU A 332 -7.13 2.01 -3.87
CA LEU A 332 -8.31 1.14 -3.89
C LEU A 332 -8.50 0.41 -2.55
N TYR A 333 -7.43 -0.22 -2.02
CA TYR A 333 -7.48 -0.88 -0.72
C TYR A 333 -7.78 0.09 0.42
N SER A 334 -7.33 1.34 0.34
CA SER A 334 -7.65 2.37 1.32
C SER A 334 -9.14 2.70 1.33
N ILE A 335 -9.76 2.85 0.17
CA ILE A 335 -11.21 3.06 0.04
C ILE A 335 -11.97 1.85 0.60
N LEU A 336 -11.59 0.64 0.19
CA LEU A 336 -12.20 -0.61 0.69
C LEU A 336 -12.05 -0.75 2.21
N SER A 337 -10.92 -0.32 2.77
CA SER A 337 -10.66 -0.31 4.22
C SER A 337 -11.62 0.62 4.96
N VAL A 338 -11.84 1.83 4.44
CA VAL A 338 -12.79 2.81 5.02
C VAL A 338 -14.21 2.27 4.96
N VAL A 339 -14.63 1.71 3.82
CA VAL A 339 -15.97 1.11 3.65
C VAL A 339 -16.13 -0.09 4.58
N GLY A 340 -15.16 -1.00 4.62
CA GLY A 340 -15.17 -2.18 5.48
C GLY A 340 -15.24 -1.82 6.96
N PHE A 341 -14.49 -0.80 7.37
CA PHE A 341 -14.56 -0.27 8.74
C PHE A 341 -15.94 0.33 9.05
N GLY A 342 -16.53 1.06 8.11
CA GLY A 342 -17.89 1.58 8.24
C GLY A 342 -18.93 0.46 8.43
N ILE A 343 -18.86 -0.58 7.62
CA ILE A 343 -19.75 -1.76 7.73
C ILE A 343 -19.58 -2.43 9.10
N ALA A 344 -18.35 -2.64 9.57
CA ALA A 344 -18.08 -3.23 10.88
C ALA A 344 -18.60 -2.35 12.02
N PHE A 345 -18.47 -1.03 11.91
CA PHE A 345 -19.00 -0.08 12.88
C PHE A 345 -20.53 -0.15 12.99
N PHE A 346 -21.25 -0.14 11.87
CA PHE A 346 -22.71 -0.25 11.85
C PHE A 346 -23.18 -1.64 12.31
N GLY A 347 -22.48 -2.71 11.94
CA GLY A 347 -22.74 -4.06 12.41
C GLY A 347 -22.62 -4.17 13.93
N LEU A 348 -21.54 -3.62 14.50
CA LEU A 348 -21.32 -3.55 15.94
C LEU A 348 -22.40 -2.71 16.64
N LEU A 349 -22.72 -1.55 16.08
CA LEU A 349 -23.76 -0.65 16.60
C LEU A 349 -25.13 -1.36 16.69
N THR A 350 -25.48 -2.12 15.65
CA THR A 350 -26.71 -2.90 15.60
C THR A 350 -26.69 -4.03 16.62
N LEU A 351 -25.58 -4.76 16.72
CA LEU A 351 -25.44 -5.87 17.69
C LEU A 351 -25.54 -5.37 19.13
N VAL A 352 -24.81 -4.31 19.49
CA VAL A 352 -24.84 -3.70 20.82
C VAL A 352 -26.27 -3.25 21.18
N SER A 353 -26.94 -2.59 20.22
CA SER A 353 -28.33 -2.13 20.43
C SER A 353 -29.29 -3.27 20.64
N ALA A 354 -29.21 -4.32 19.83
CA ALA A 354 -30.08 -5.50 19.96
C ALA A 354 -29.85 -6.25 21.29
N ASP A 355 -28.58 -6.41 21.68
CA ASP A 355 -28.26 -7.09 22.95
C ASP A 355 -28.71 -6.28 24.18
N LEU A 356 -28.54 -4.95 24.14
CA LEU A 356 -29.04 -4.09 25.23
C LEU A 356 -30.55 -4.08 25.30
N GLN A 357 -31.29 -4.09 24.18
CA GLN A 357 -32.72 -4.23 24.16
C GLN A 357 -33.18 -5.55 24.76
N ARG A 358 -32.53 -6.65 24.45
CA ARG A 358 -32.82 -7.98 25.03
C ARG A 358 -32.57 -8.02 26.55
N GLN A 359 -31.52 -7.34 27.00
CA GLN A 359 -31.12 -7.27 28.39
C GLN A 359 -31.81 -6.15 29.19
N ARG A 360 -32.63 -5.32 28.54
CA ARG A 360 -33.23 -4.10 29.09
C ARG A 360 -33.94 -4.36 30.44
N ARG A 361 -34.79 -5.40 30.50
CA ARG A 361 -35.50 -5.79 31.73
C ARG A 361 -34.55 -6.26 32.84
N SER A 362 -33.55 -7.07 32.51
CA SER A 362 -32.53 -7.53 33.46
C SER A 362 -31.66 -6.35 33.97
N LEU A 363 -31.33 -5.40 33.13
CA LEU A 363 -30.58 -4.18 33.51
C LEU A 363 -31.45 -3.30 34.43
N ALA A 364 -32.74 -3.12 34.14
CA ALA A 364 -33.64 -2.36 34.99
C ALA A 364 -33.78 -2.98 36.40
N ILE A 365 -33.93 -4.30 36.50
CA ILE A 365 -33.97 -5.01 37.77
C ILE A 365 -32.68 -4.81 38.56
N ARG A 366 -31.50 -4.97 37.92
CA ARG A 366 -30.21 -4.74 38.57
C ARG A 366 -30.04 -3.32 39.09
N ARG A 367 -30.57 -2.31 38.36
CA ARG A 367 -30.56 -0.91 38.82
C ARG A 367 -31.39 -0.72 40.07
N ILE A 368 -32.54 -1.38 40.20
CA ILE A 368 -33.36 -1.34 41.43
C ILE A 368 -32.59 -1.94 42.61
N PHE A 369 -31.78 -2.98 42.37
CA PHE A 369 -30.88 -3.59 43.36
C PHE A 369 -29.55 -2.82 43.56
N GLY A 370 -29.44 -1.59 43.06
CA GLY A 370 -28.30 -0.71 43.34
C GLY A 370 -27.09 -0.84 42.36
N ALA A 371 -27.25 -1.53 41.23
CA ALA A 371 -26.18 -1.61 40.25
C ALA A 371 -25.89 -0.24 39.62
N THR A 372 -24.63 0.22 39.74
CA THR A 372 -24.16 1.47 39.18
C THR A 372 -23.92 1.35 37.64
N TYR A 373 -23.86 2.51 36.97
CA TYR A 373 -23.50 2.58 35.53
C TYR A 373 -22.20 1.83 35.23
N SER A 374 -21.16 2.03 36.05
CA SER A 374 -19.82 1.43 35.84
C SER A 374 -19.87 -0.11 35.88
N ILE A 375 -20.67 -0.72 36.76
CA ILE A 375 -20.79 -2.16 36.87
C ILE A 375 -21.48 -2.74 35.60
N CYS A 376 -22.53 -2.09 35.12
CA CYS A 376 -23.24 -2.52 33.91
C CYS A 376 -22.41 -2.31 32.67
N LEU A 377 -21.70 -1.18 32.57
CA LEU A 377 -20.77 -0.88 31.49
C LEU A 377 -19.63 -1.91 31.45
N GLY A 378 -18.97 -2.18 32.56
CA GLY A 378 -17.84 -3.11 32.65
C GLY A 378 -18.21 -4.52 32.16
N LYS A 379 -19.42 -5.01 32.55
CA LYS A 379 -19.88 -6.33 32.08
C LYS A 379 -20.14 -6.37 30.59
N THR A 380 -20.80 -5.35 30.04
CA THR A 380 -21.10 -5.25 28.61
C THR A 380 -19.82 -5.09 27.82
N LEU A 381 -18.94 -4.15 28.23
CA LEU A 381 -17.69 -3.85 27.59
C LEU A 381 -16.78 -5.09 27.49
N ARG A 382 -16.66 -5.88 28.55
CA ARG A 382 -15.85 -7.10 28.57
C ARG A 382 -16.22 -8.05 27.42
N THR A 383 -17.52 -8.23 27.16
CA THR A 383 -18.00 -9.11 26.10
C THR A 383 -17.57 -8.61 24.73
N TYR A 384 -17.76 -7.30 24.45
CA TYR A 384 -17.40 -6.72 23.17
C TYR A 384 -15.90 -6.58 22.96
N LEU A 385 -15.14 -6.33 24.03
CA LEU A 385 -13.67 -6.35 23.96
C LEU A 385 -13.13 -7.74 23.63
N LEU A 386 -13.73 -8.82 24.15
CA LEU A 386 -13.35 -10.19 23.78
C LEU A 386 -13.60 -10.46 22.30
N ILE A 387 -14.76 -10.07 21.76
CA ILE A 387 -15.10 -10.20 20.35
C ILE A 387 -14.11 -9.42 19.50
N THR A 388 -13.81 -8.17 19.90
CA THR A 388 -12.86 -7.30 19.22
C THR A 388 -11.45 -7.89 19.24
N PHE A 389 -11.02 -8.41 20.38
CA PHE A 389 -9.69 -9.02 20.51
C PHE A 389 -9.54 -10.25 19.61
N ILE A 390 -10.53 -11.14 19.60
CA ILE A 390 -10.51 -12.32 18.73
C ILE A 390 -10.51 -11.92 17.26
N GLY A 391 -11.39 -11.00 16.85
CA GLY A 391 -11.45 -10.50 15.48
C GLY A 391 -10.16 -9.81 15.05
N SER A 392 -9.58 -8.98 15.92
CA SER A 392 -8.31 -8.30 15.63
C SER A 392 -7.15 -9.29 15.54
N ALA A 393 -7.07 -10.28 16.41
CA ALA A 393 -6.03 -11.31 16.34
C ALA A 393 -6.10 -12.09 15.03
N MET A 394 -7.31 -12.53 14.62
CA MET A 394 -7.50 -13.21 13.34
C MET A 394 -7.13 -12.34 12.15
N GLY A 395 -7.58 -11.07 12.13
CA GLY A 395 -7.29 -10.13 11.06
C GLY A 395 -5.79 -9.82 10.94
N LEU A 396 -5.10 -9.64 12.06
CA LEU A 396 -3.65 -9.43 12.07
C LEU A 396 -2.87 -10.67 11.63
N CYS A 397 -3.25 -11.87 12.07
CA CYS A 397 -2.57 -13.10 11.64
C CYS A 397 -2.66 -13.31 10.13
N ILE A 398 -3.85 -13.16 9.55
CA ILE A 398 -4.06 -13.28 8.11
C ILE A 398 -3.32 -12.14 7.38
N GLY A 399 -3.45 -10.90 7.89
CA GLY A 399 -2.79 -9.74 7.33
C GLY A 399 -1.27 -9.84 7.33
N TYR A 400 -0.68 -10.40 8.38
CA TYR A 400 0.76 -10.64 8.46
C TYR A 400 1.22 -11.65 7.40
N ILE A 401 0.50 -12.76 7.23
CA ILE A 401 0.82 -13.77 6.20
C ILE A 401 0.72 -13.16 4.79
N MET A 402 -0.39 -12.46 4.51
CA MET A 402 -0.57 -11.83 3.19
C MET A 402 0.49 -10.77 2.92
N MET A 403 0.83 -9.98 3.94
CA MET A 403 1.83 -8.91 3.79
C MET A 403 3.23 -9.46 3.57
N THR A 404 3.62 -10.55 4.28
CA THR A 404 4.90 -11.23 4.03
C THR A 404 5.00 -11.75 2.60
N MET A 405 3.97 -12.45 2.12
CA MET A 405 3.94 -12.95 0.74
C MET A 405 4.03 -11.84 -0.30
N TRP A 406 3.39 -10.70 -0.03
CA TRP A 406 3.46 -9.55 -0.93
C TRP A 406 4.83 -8.86 -0.88
N LEU A 407 5.44 -8.72 0.30
CA LEU A 407 6.78 -8.14 0.46
C LEU A 407 7.86 -8.97 -0.24
N GLU A 408 7.70 -10.29 -0.33
CA GLU A 408 8.63 -11.18 -1.05
C GLU A 408 8.74 -10.85 -2.55
N THR A 409 7.79 -10.10 -3.11
CA THR A 409 7.86 -9.63 -4.49
C THR A 409 8.82 -8.44 -4.69
N TYR A 410 9.26 -7.81 -3.60
CA TYR A 410 10.20 -6.69 -3.63
C TYR A 410 11.61 -7.16 -3.32
N SER A 411 12.59 -6.62 -4.03
CA SER A 411 14.02 -6.86 -3.75
C SER A 411 14.43 -6.24 -2.42
N GLU A 412 13.89 -5.08 -2.09
CA GLU A 412 14.13 -4.39 -0.82
C GLU A 412 12.83 -4.30 -0.02
N GLN A 413 12.86 -4.75 1.22
CA GLN A 413 11.68 -4.95 2.05
C GLN A 413 11.78 -4.19 3.38
N ILE A 414 10.67 -3.59 3.79
CA ILE A 414 10.56 -3.09 5.16
C ILE A 414 10.44 -4.24 6.16
N THR A 415 10.95 -4.04 7.35
CA THR A 415 10.66 -4.95 8.47
C THR A 415 9.25 -4.70 8.99
N LEU A 416 8.46 -5.78 9.11
CA LEU A 416 7.12 -5.72 9.69
C LEU A 416 7.23 -5.51 11.21
N GLY A 417 7.12 -4.26 11.62
CA GLY A 417 7.16 -3.88 13.04
C GLY A 417 5.84 -4.16 13.77
N VAL A 418 5.91 -4.23 15.10
CA VAL A 418 4.74 -4.40 15.97
C VAL A 418 3.91 -3.11 16.10
N MET A 419 4.52 -1.95 15.84
CA MET A 419 3.87 -0.63 16.01
C MET A 419 2.59 -0.46 15.18
N PRO A 420 2.55 -0.77 13.88
CA PRO A 420 1.30 -0.67 13.09
C PRO A 420 0.18 -1.52 13.69
N ALA A 421 0.47 -2.75 14.10
CA ALA A 421 -0.50 -3.64 14.71
C ALA A 421 -1.06 -3.08 16.02
N LEU A 422 -0.21 -2.54 16.88
CA LEU A 422 -0.63 -1.90 18.15
C LEU A 422 -1.50 -0.67 17.89
N CYS A 423 -1.13 0.19 16.96
CA CYS A 423 -1.93 1.38 16.61
C CYS A 423 -3.33 1.00 16.12
N ILE A 424 -3.44 -0.02 15.27
CA ILE A 424 -4.72 -0.51 14.75
C ILE A 424 -5.57 -1.10 15.88
N ILE A 425 -4.99 -1.93 16.77
CA ILE A 425 -5.71 -2.48 17.93
C ILE A 425 -6.23 -1.37 18.83
N VAL A 426 -5.40 -0.38 19.16
CA VAL A 426 -5.79 0.75 20.01
C VAL A 426 -6.94 1.54 19.37
N LEU A 427 -6.87 1.79 18.06
CA LEU A 427 -7.92 2.47 17.30
C LEU A 427 -9.25 1.71 17.41
N ILE A 428 -9.26 0.43 17.08
CA ILE A 428 -10.49 -0.40 17.10
C ILE A 428 -11.06 -0.53 18.51
N VAL A 429 -10.22 -0.81 19.51
CA VAL A 429 -10.63 -0.92 20.92
C VAL A 429 -11.22 0.41 21.42
N SER A 430 -10.65 1.55 21.03
CA SER A 430 -11.17 2.86 21.40
C SER A 430 -12.55 3.11 20.81
N VAL A 431 -12.73 2.83 19.52
CA VAL A 431 -14.03 3.00 18.83
C VAL A 431 -15.10 2.10 19.45
N VAL A 432 -14.78 0.81 19.69
CA VAL A 432 -15.70 -0.13 20.34
C VAL A 432 -16.08 0.34 21.75
N SER A 433 -15.09 0.78 22.53
CA SER A 433 -15.31 1.25 23.91
C SER A 433 -16.21 2.48 23.97
N ILE A 434 -15.97 3.44 23.08
CA ILE A 434 -16.79 4.67 22.99
C ILE A 434 -18.22 4.31 22.59
N LEU A 435 -18.40 3.45 21.58
CA LEU A 435 -19.71 3.04 21.10
C LEU A 435 -20.51 2.30 22.17
N VAL A 436 -19.89 1.33 22.85
CA VAL A 436 -20.55 0.58 23.93
C VAL A 436 -20.91 1.51 25.09
N ALA A 437 -19.99 2.38 25.52
CA ALA A 437 -20.25 3.34 26.59
C ALA A 437 -21.42 4.28 26.24
N TYR A 438 -21.45 4.80 25.01
CA TYR A 438 -22.54 5.64 24.54
C TYR A 438 -23.90 4.93 24.59
N LYS A 439 -23.97 3.69 24.08
CA LYS A 439 -25.21 2.92 24.05
C LYS A 439 -25.69 2.52 25.46
N VAL A 440 -24.79 2.10 26.34
CA VAL A 440 -25.14 1.80 27.75
C VAL A 440 -25.61 3.08 28.44
N LYS A 441 -24.99 4.25 28.21
CA LYS A 441 -25.44 5.52 28.78
C LYS A 441 -26.85 5.90 28.31
N MET A 442 -27.18 5.65 27.05
CA MET A 442 -28.56 5.86 26.56
C MET A 442 -29.59 4.97 27.28
N CYS A 443 -29.28 3.68 27.45
CA CYS A 443 -30.17 2.77 28.24
C CYS A 443 -30.34 3.21 29.71
N PHE A 444 -29.32 3.84 30.29
CA PHE A 444 -29.40 4.33 31.66
C PHE A 444 -30.21 5.64 31.81
N LYS A 445 -30.46 6.38 30.75
CA LYS A 445 -31.32 7.59 30.81
C LYS A 445 -32.81 7.24 30.95
N GLU A 446 -33.21 6.03 30.58
CA GLU A 446 -34.61 5.59 30.72
C GLU A 446 -34.93 5.21 32.15
N PRO A 447 -36.09 5.66 32.69
CA PRO A 447 -36.49 5.32 34.06
C PRO A 447 -36.80 3.82 34.20
N PRO A 448 -36.30 3.14 35.27
CA PRO A 448 -36.50 1.69 35.45
C PRO A 448 -37.97 1.26 35.50
N ALA A 449 -38.86 2.11 36.07
CA ALA A 449 -40.26 1.85 36.20
C ALA A 449 -40.97 1.67 34.84
N SER A 450 -40.65 2.50 33.86
CA SER A 450 -41.27 2.43 32.52
C SER A 450 -40.83 1.17 31.74
N VAL A 451 -39.65 0.62 32.07
CA VAL A 451 -39.10 -0.58 31.42
C VAL A 451 -39.73 -1.87 31.98
N ILE A 452 -40.23 -1.86 33.19
CA ILE A 452 -40.81 -3.04 33.85
C ILE A 452 -42.33 -3.07 33.63
N ALA A 453 -42.98 -1.92 33.48
CA ALA A 453 -44.43 -1.80 33.29
C ALA A 453 -44.89 -2.07 31.85
N GLY A 454 -44.02 -1.98 30.82
CA GLY A 454 -44.27 -2.35 29.41
C GLY A 454 -43.60 -3.67 29.05
#